data_d2ddd2578fb2c40651ff76acd24cf6c7
#
_entry.id   d2ddd2578fb2c40651ff76acd24cf6c7
#
_cell.length_a   1.000
_cell.length_b   1.000
_cell.length_c   1.000
_cell.angle_alpha   90.00
_cell.angle_beta   90.00
_cell.angle_gamma   90.00
#
_symmetry.space_group_name_H-M   'P 1'
#
loop_
_entity.id
_entity.type
_entity.pdbx_description
1 polymer ?
#
loop_
_entity_poly.entity_id
_entity_poly.type
_entity_poly.pdbx_seq_one_letter_code
_entity_poly.pdbx_strand_id
1 'polypeptide(L)'
;MRITGGELKSRVIPANFANHVRPSTDRVRESLFNSIDHQKGIHECRVLDLFSGSGIIALEFLSRGAVEVVSIDKDKKNILHQKEIKNSWGLKSWNIAMGDAINAQKTMEKFNLSTAPFDFIFADPPYDMPNIQGLVSVLMPLLAEKGWLIIEHKPQLVLDRKSTRLNS
;
A
#
# COMPACT_ATOMS: atom_id res chain seq x y z
N MET A 1 6.18 6.37 -13.70
CA MET A 1 5.02 6.62 -12.80
C MET A 1 5.22 7.94 -12.10
N ARG A 2 4.15 8.71 -11.96
CA ARG A 2 4.17 10.07 -11.39
C ARG A 2 3.23 10.12 -10.19
N ILE A 3 3.60 10.84 -9.13
CA ILE A 3 2.71 11.11 -7.98
C ILE A 3 1.63 12.10 -8.42
N THR A 4 0.36 11.78 -8.11
CA THR A 4 -0.80 12.47 -8.69
C THR A 4 -1.35 13.59 -7.83
N GLY A 5 -1.06 13.61 -6.54
CA GLY A 5 -1.57 14.64 -5.61
C GLY A 5 -0.65 14.89 -4.42
N GLY A 6 -1.02 15.86 -3.58
CA GLY A 6 -0.29 16.22 -2.35
C GLY A 6 1.02 16.94 -2.55
N GLU A 7 1.86 16.95 -1.51
CA GLU A 7 3.13 17.71 -1.48
C GLU A 7 4.18 17.23 -2.49
N LEU A 8 4.15 15.94 -2.83
CA LEU A 8 5.08 15.34 -3.79
C LEU A 8 4.50 15.27 -5.21
N LYS A 9 3.37 15.93 -5.47
CA LYS A 9 2.70 15.92 -6.78
C LYS A 9 3.69 16.21 -7.91
N SER A 10 3.53 15.48 -9.01
CA SER A 10 4.34 15.55 -10.24
C SER A 10 5.75 14.97 -10.12
N ARG A 11 6.23 14.57 -8.95
CA ARG A 11 7.49 13.84 -8.87
C ARG A 11 7.37 12.51 -9.60
N VAL A 12 8.41 12.17 -10.34
CA VAL A 12 8.50 10.92 -11.11
C VAL A 12 9.42 9.97 -10.37
N ILE A 13 8.95 8.75 -10.12
CA ILE A 13 9.81 7.70 -9.56
C ILE A 13 10.60 7.02 -10.68
N PRO A 14 11.89 6.71 -10.46
CA PRO A 14 12.71 5.98 -11.42
C PRO A 14 12.11 4.59 -11.72
N ALA A 15 12.23 4.10 -12.94
CA ALA A 15 11.76 2.77 -13.35
C ALA A 15 12.79 1.67 -13.02
N ASN A 16 13.19 1.56 -11.75
CA ASN A 16 14.20 0.60 -11.29
C ASN A 16 13.65 -0.46 -10.32
N PHE A 17 12.41 -0.86 -10.52
CA PHE A 17 11.72 -1.91 -9.77
C PHE A 17 11.67 -3.24 -10.56
N ALA A 18 11.16 -4.31 -9.94
CA ALA A 18 11.08 -5.62 -10.59
C ALA A 18 10.13 -5.62 -11.81
N ASN A 19 10.48 -6.37 -12.85
CA ASN A 19 9.78 -6.35 -14.13
C ASN A 19 8.32 -6.86 -14.09
N HIS A 20 7.95 -7.60 -13.04
CA HIS A 20 6.59 -8.11 -12.86
C HIS A 20 5.62 -7.10 -12.25
N VAL A 21 6.11 -5.94 -11.79
CA VAL A 21 5.26 -4.86 -11.27
C VAL A 21 4.50 -4.23 -12.45
N ARG A 22 3.16 -4.35 -12.43
CA ARG A 22 2.28 -3.66 -13.36
C ARG A 22 1.89 -2.30 -12.77
N PRO A 23 2.34 -1.19 -13.36
CA PRO A 23 1.92 0.11 -12.89
C PRO A 23 0.46 0.37 -13.30
N SER A 24 -0.38 0.75 -12.34
CA SER A 24 -1.65 1.43 -12.66
C SER A 24 -1.36 2.72 -13.42
N THR A 25 -2.23 3.12 -14.33
CA THR A 25 -2.05 4.42 -15.01
C THR A 25 -2.14 5.56 -14.00
N ASP A 26 -1.42 6.64 -14.23
CA ASP A 26 -1.48 7.84 -13.37
C ASP A 26 -2.92 8.33 -13.20
N ARG A 27 -3.74 8.28 -14.25
CA ARG A 27 -5.16 8.70 -14.21
C ARG A 27 -6.02 7.82 -13.31
N VAL A 28 -5.86 6.50 -13.39
CA VAL A 28 -6.61 5.55 -12.53
C VAL A 28 -6.24 5.76 -11.07
N ARG A 29 -4.95 5.90 -10.80
CA ARG A 29 -4.45 6.14 -9.45
C ARG A 29 -4.92 7.49 -8.90
N GLU A 30 -4.89 8.55 -9.71
CA GLU A 30 -5.40 9.87 -9.33
C GLU A 30 -6.88 9.80 -8.94
N SER A 31 -7.72 9.14 -9.75
CA SER A 31 -9.14 8.96 -9.46
C SER A 31 -9.37 8.20 -8.15
N LEU A 32 -8.64 7.11 -7.93
CA LEU A 32 -8.72 6.30 -6.70
C LEU A 32 -8.38 7.14 -5.47
N PHE A 33 -7.24 7.82 -5.48
CA PHE A 33 -6.77 8.59 -4.33
C PHE A 33 -7.63 9.83 -4.06
N ASN A 34 -8.14 10.49 -5.08
CA ASN A 34 -9.10 11.58 -4.90
C ASN A 34 -10.41 11.08 -4.26
N SER A 35 -10.87 9.90 -4.65
CA SER A 35 -12.05 9.27 -4.04
C SER A 35 -11.82 8.90 -2.57
N ILE A 36 -10.68 8.29 -2.25
CA ILE A 36 -10.30 7.93 -0.88
C ILE A 36 -10.23 9.19 0.00
N ASP A 37 -9.54 10.20 -0.48
CA ASP A 37 -9.31 11.44 0.26
C ASP A 37 -10.63 12.19 0.52
N HIS A 38 -11.51 12.25 -0.48
CA HIS A 38 -12.83 12.85 -0.34
C HIS A 38 -13.75 12.10 0.65
N GLN A 39 -13.74 10.76 0.63
CA GLN A 39 -14.68 9.95 1.42
C GLN A 39 -14.21 9.72 2.86
N LYS A 40 -12.92 9.64 3.11
CA LYS A 40 -12.36 9.28 4.43
C LYS A 40 -11.30 10.26 4.91
N GLY A 41 -10.55 10.89 4.02
CA GLY A 41 -9.36 11.67 4.35
C GLY A 41 -8.12 10.79 4.55
N ILE A 42 -6.98 11.31 4.12
CA ILE A 42 -5.67 10.61 4.20
C ILE A 42 -4.76 11.27 5.23
N HIS A 43 -4.96 12.54 5.51
CA HIS A 43 -4.13 13.30 6.44
C HIS A 43 -4.10 12.64 7.82
N GLU A 44 -2.89 12.49 8.39
CA GLU A 44 -2.61 11.86 9.68
C GLU A 44 -2.96 10.38 9.79
N CYS A 45 -3.32 9.70 8.69
CA CYS A 45 -3.60 8.28 8.67
C CYS A 45 -2.33 7.43 8.74
N ARG A 46 -2.45 6.25 9.36
CA ARG A 46 -1.47 5.17 9.31
C ARG A 46 -1.85 4.18 8.23
N VAL A 47 -0.90 3.80 7.40
CA VAL A 47 -1.13 3.00 6.21
C VAL A 47 -0.21 1.79 6.15
N LEU A 48 -0.76 0.63 5.80
CA LEU A 48 -0.02 -0.57 5.46
C LEU A 48 -0.19 -0.85 3.96
N ASP A 49 0.92 -0.85 3.23
CA ASP A 49 0.98 -1.09 1.79
C ASP A 49 1.66 -2.45 1.53
N LEU A 50 0.87 -3.42 1.09
CA LEU A 50 1.27 -4.80 0.88
C LEU A 50 1.42 -5.12 -0.61
N PHE A 51 2.39 -5.97 -0.95
CA PHE A 51 2.81 -6.20 -2.33
C PHE A 51 3.22 -4.87 -2.99
N SER A 52 3.96 -4.06 -2.24
CA SER A 52 4.15 -2.63 -2.50
C SER A 52 4.90 -2.30 -3.80
N GLY A 53 5.57 -3.27 -4.40
CA GLY A 53 6.20 -3.16 -5.72
C GLY A 53 7.09 -1.94 -5.88
N SER A 54 6.70 -1.03 -6.74
CA SER A 54 7.42 0.23 -6.97
C SER A 54 7.36 1.23 -5.81
N GLY A 55 6.46 1.03 -4.84
CA GLY A 55 6.20 1.96 -3.75
C GLY A 55 5.33 3.16 -4.12
N ILE A 56 4.73 3.18 -5.33
CA ILE A 56 3.94 4.33 -5.77
C ILE A 56 2.70 4.58 -4.90
N ILE A 57 2.06 3.53 -4.40
CA ILE A 57 0.90 3.63 -3.50
C ILE A 57 1.32 4.27 -2.18
N ALA A 58 2.40 3.79 -1.57
CA ALA A 58 2.96 4.40 -0.36
C ALA A 58 3.27 5.88 -0.56
N LEU A 59 3.87 6.23 -1.69
CA LEU A 59 4.23 7.62 -2.02
C LEU A 59 3.00 8.51 -2.24
N GLU A 60 1.91 8.00 -2.81
CA GLU A 60 0.63 8.73 -2.90
C GLU A 60 0.05 9.02 -1.51
N PHE A 61 0.03 8.04 -0.59
CA PHE A 61 -0.42 8.24 0.77
C PHE A 61 0.45 9.26 1.52
N LEU A 62 1.79 9.12 1.46
CA LEU A 62 2.72 10.06 2.08
C LEU A 62 2.55 11.47 1.54
N SER A 63 2.43 11.60 0.23
CA SER A 63 2.23 12.88 -0.45
C SER A 63 0.96 13.60 -0.01
N ARG A 64 -0.06 12.86 0.38
CA ARG A 64 -1.36 13.38 0.84
C ARG A 64 -1.45 13.53 2.36
N GLY A 65 -0.34 13.36 3.08
CA GLY A 65 -0.23 13.65 4.50
C GLY A 65 -0.45 12.47 5.44
N ALA A 66 -0.32 11.23 4.98
CA ALA A 66 -0.26 10.08 5.89
C ALA A 66 0.90 10.26 6.88
N VAL A 67 0.64 10.03 8.17
CA VAL A 67 1.63 10.20 9.23
C VAL A 67 2.67 9.09 9.25
N GLU A 68 2.28 7.90 8.81
CA GLU A 68 3.16 6.74 8.66
C GLU A 68 2.68 5.83 7.55
N VAL A 69 3.59 5.35 6.73
CA VAL A 69 3.33 4.26 5.79
C VAL A 69 4.34 3.14 6.03
N VAL A 70 3.82 1.91 6.19
CA VAL A 70 4.62 0.68 6.23
C VAL A 70 4.42 -0.07 4.93
N SER A 71 5.49 -0.24 4.14
CA SER A 71 5.47 -1.03 2.91
C SER A 71 6.12 -2.38 3.12
N ILE A 72 5.46 -3.44 2.66
CA ILE A 72 5.97 -4.81 2.70
C ILE A 72 5.95 -5.39 1.28
N ASP A 73 7.09 -5.92 0.87
CA ASP A 73 7.25 -6.66 -0.39
C ASP A 73 8.25 -7.82 -0.18
N LYS A 74 8.05 -8.91 -0.88
CA LYS A 74 8.97 -10.05 -0.83
C LYS A 74 10.17 -9.91 -1.77
N ASP A 75 10.06 -9.06 -2.78
CA ASP A 75 11.09 -8.87 -3.78
C ASP A 75 12.16 -7.88 -3.31
N LYS A 76 13.40 -8.37 -3.20
CA LYS A 76 14.54 -7.59 -2.75
C LYS A 76 14.79 -6.36 -3.64
N LYS A 77 14.58 -6.47 -4.97
CA LYS A 77 14.78 -5.36 -5.90
C LYS A 77 13.79 -4.22 -5.63
N ASN A 78 12.53 -4.57 -5.37
CA ASN A 78 11.50 -3.58 -5.00
C ASN A 78 11.87 -2.88 -3.69
N ILE A 79 12.29 -3.63 -2.68
CA ILE A 79 12.71 -3.08 -1.38
C ILE A 79 13.91 -2.13 -1.51
N LEU A 80 14.92 -2.50 -2.29
CA LEU A 80 16.08 -1.63 -2.52
C LEU A 80 15.68 -0.34 -3.24
N HIS A 81 14.87 -0.45 -4.28
CA HIS A 81 14.33 0.69 -5.02
C HIS A 81 13.56 1.67 -4.11
N GLN A 82 12.65 1.16 -3.28
CA GLN A 82 11.89 1.98 -2.34
C GLN A 82 12.81 2.67 -1.32
N LYS A 83 13.83 1.96 -0.80
CA LYS A 83 14.79 2.55 0.14
C LYS A 83 15.65 3.64 -0.51
N GLU A 84 16.03 3.50 -1.76
CA GLU A 84 16.73 4.55 -2.52
C GLU A 84 15.88 5.82 -2.63
N ILE A 85 14.58 5.69 -3.00
CA ILE A 85 13.66 6.81 -3.05
C ILE A 85 13.47 7.44 -1.67
N LYS A 86 13.20 6.62 -0.64
CA LYS A 86 13.05 7.09 0.73
C LYS A 86 14.23 7.97 1.16
N ASN A 87 15.45 7.49 0.92
CA ASN A 87 16.67 8.19 1.32
C ASN A 87 16.88 9.49 0.50
N SER A 88 16.71 9.40 -0.84
CA SER A 88 16.89 10.55 -1.74
C SER A 88 15.90 11.67 -1.48
N TRP A 89 14.67 11.33 -1.06
CA TRP A 89 13.60 12.30 -0.84
C TRP A 89 13.41 12.66 0.63
N GLY A 90 14.18 12.07 1.55
CA GLY A 90 14.13 12.35 2.98
C GLY A 90 12.81 11.92 3.66
N LEU A 91 12.17 10.86 3.17
CA LEU A 91 10.84 10.41 3.62
C LEU A 91 10.92 9.59 4.92
N LYS A 92 11.07 10.26 6.06
CA LYS A 92 11.25 9.62 7.37
C LYS A 92 10.04 8.76 7.79
N SER A 93 8.83 9.16 7.42
CA SER A 93 7.57 8.47 7.76
C SER A 93 7.29 7.22 6.92
N TRP A 94 8.19 6.83 6.04
CA TRP A 94 8.08 5.63 5.24
C TRP A 94 8.91 4.48 5.80
N ASN A 95 8.29 3.46 6.34
CA ASN A 95 8.93 2.24 6.82
C ASN A 95 8.84 1.15 5.75
N ILE A 96 9.95 0.49 5.45
CA ILE A 96 10.06 -0.47 4.35
C ILE A 96 10.66 -1.77 4.87
N ALA A 97 9.91 -2.86 4.77
CA ALA A 97 10.30 -4.17 5.26
C ALA A 97 10.20 -5.24 4.16
N MET A 98 11.19 -6.13 4.11
CA MET A 98 11.15 -7.31 3.24
C MET A 98 10.43 -8.45 3.93
N GLY A 99 9.33 -8.92 3.34
CA GLY A 99 8.54 -10.02 3.91
C GLY A 99 7.36 -10.40 3.04
N ASP A 100 6.67 -11.45 3.47
CA ASP A 100 5.45 -11.91 2.84
C ASP A 100 4.24 -11.19 3.46
N ALA A 101 3.32 -10.73 2.62
CA ALA A 101 2.10 -10.04 3.04
C ALA A 101 1.21 -10.90 3.96
N ILE A 102 1.16 -12.22 3.76
CA ILE A 102 0.43 -13.15 4.63
C ILE A 102 1.00 -13.17 6.05
N ASN A 103 2.28 -12.87 6.20
CA ASN A 103 2.99 -12.78 7.46
C ASN A 103 3.29 -11.33 7.87
N ALA A 104 2.46 -10.37 7.45
CA ALA A 104 2.71 -8.94 7.64
C ALA A 104 2.99 -8.58 9.11
N GLN A 105 2.19 -9.10 10.06
CA GLN A 105 2.39 -8.87 11.48
C GLN A 105 3.78 -9.34 11.95
N LYS A 106 4.14 -10.59 11.64
CA LYS A 106 5.46 -11.15 12.00
C LYS A 106 6.61 -10.37 11.34
N THR A 107 6.40 -9.91 10.11
CA THR A 107 7.37 -9.08 9.41
C THR A 107 7.58 -7.76 10.15
N MET A 108 6.51 -7.07 10.53
CA MET A 108 6.60 -5.82 11.29
C MET A 108 7.30 -6.03 12.64
N GLU A 109 6.95 -7.07 13.39
CA GLU A 109 7.60 -7.43 14.66
C GLU A 109 9.10 -7.66 14.49
N LYS A 110 9.50 -8.42 13.46
CA LYS A 110 10.92 -8.67 13.12
C LYS A 110 11.71 -7.39 12.85
N PHE A 111 11.09 -6.39 12.26
CA PHE A 111 11.74 -5.10 11.95
C PHE A 111 11.48 -4.03 13.02
N ASN A 112 10.93 -4.40 14.18
CA ASN A 112 10.55 -3.50 15.27
C ASN A 112 9.63 -2.36 14.81
N LEU A 113 8.72 -2.65 13.87
CA LEU A 113 7.71 -1.72 13.41
C LEU A 113 6.45 -1.88 14.25
N SER A 114 5.76 -0.76 14.48
CA SER A 114 4.50 -0.78 15.23
C SER A 114 3.43 -1.57 14.49
N THR A 115 2.80 -2.52 15.18
CA THR A 115 1.63 -3.28 14.71
C THR A 115 0.31 -2.62 15.14
N ALA A 116 0.35 -1.39 15.66
CA ALA A 116 -0.86 -0.65 16.02
C ALA A 116 -1.81 -0.54 14.80
N PRO A 117 -3.14 -0.46 15.03
CA PRO A 117 -4.11 -0.51 13.94
C PRO A 117 -3.85 0.52 12.84
N PHE A 118 -4.09 0.10 11.60
CA PHE A 118 -3.95 0.95 10.41
C PHE A 118 -5.30 1.51 9.96
N ASP A 119 -5.32 2.78 9.57
CA ASP A 119 -6.50 3.42 9.00
C ASP A 119 -6.77 2.94 7.58
N PHE A 120 -5.71 2.61 6.85
CA PHE A 120 -5.77 2.00 5.53
C PHE A 120 -4.84 0.80 5.45
N ILE A 121 -5.33 -0.28 4.87
CA ILE A 121 -4.50 -1.39 4.39
C ILE A 121 -4.76 -1.50 2.90
N PHE A 122 -3.71 -1.31 2.09
CA PHE A 122 -3.76 -1.49 0.64
C PHE A 122 -3.02 -2.77 0.28
N ALA A 123 -3.61 -3.59 -0.58
CA ALA A 123 -2.99 -4.82 -1.07
C ALA A 123 -3.27 -5.00 -2.56
N ASP A 124 -2.20 -5.20 -3.33
CA ASP A 124 -2.24 -5.54 -4.76
C ASP A 124 -1.59 -6.92 -4.98
N PRO A 125 -2.26 -8.01 -4.55
CA PRO A 125 -1.72 -9.34 -4.66
C PRO A 125 -1.59 -9.78 -6.12
N PRO A 126 -0.67 -10.74 -6.43
CA PRO A 126 -0.60 -11.34 -7.76
C PRO A 126 -1.96 -11.90 -8.19
N TYR A 127 -2.32 -11.75 -9.47
CA TYR A 127 -3.61 -12.17 -10.02
C TYR A 127 -3.93 -13.66 -9.89
N ASP A 128 -2.92 -14.49 -9.68
CA ASP A 128 -3.02 -15.93 -9.48
C ASP A 128 -3.00 -16.35 -8.00
N MET A 129 -3.10 -15.39 -7.07
CA MET A 129 -3.12 -15.68 -5.65
C MET A 129 -4.33 -16.56 -5.30
N PRO A 130 -4.11 -17.79 -4.79
CA PRO A 130 -5.19 -18.78 -4.70
C PRO A 130 -6.16 -18.51 -3.54
N ASN A 131 -5.77 -17.71 -2.53
CA ASN A 131 -6.55 -17.54 -1.31
C ASN A 131 -6.60 -16.07 -0.84
N ILE A 132 -7.35 -15.24 -1.55
CA ILE A 132 -7.60 -13.85 -1.16
C ILE A 132 -8.38 -13.75 0.15
N GLN A 133 -9.30 -14.66 0.43
CA GLN A 133 -10.06 -14.66 1.69
C GLN A 133 -9.15 -14.94 2.89
N GLY A 134 -8.17 -15.83 2.73
CA GLY A 134 -7.15 -16.06 3.75
C GLY A 134 -6.30 -14.80 4.01
N LEU A 135 -5.95 -14.07 2.96
CA LEU A 135 -5.28 -12.77 3.11
C LEU A 135 -6.15 -11.78 3.90
N VAL A 136 -7.42 -11.63 3.55
CA VAL A 136 -8.36 -10.77 4.29
C VAL A 136 -8.40 -11.13 5.76
N SER A 137 -8.51 -12.43 6.08
CA SER A 137 -8.59 -12.90 7.47
C SER A 137 -7.37 -12.54 8.32
N VAL A 138 -6.16 -12.54 7.74
CA VAL A 138 -4.93 -12.15 8.47
C VAL A 138 -4.73 -10.64 8.55
N LEU A 139 -5.37 -9.86 7.67
CA LEU A 139 -5.25 -8.40 7.65
C LEU A 139 -6.29 -7.70 8.53
N MET A 140 -7.47 -8.27 8.68
CA MET A 140 -8.55 -7.65 9.47
C MET A 140 -8.15 -7.29 10.92
N PRO A 141 -7.38 -8.12 11.66
CA PRO A 141 -6.92 -7.77 13.00
C PRO A 141 -5.96 -6.55 13.05
N LEU A 142 -5.35 -6.20 11.91
CA LEU A 142 -4.43 -5.06 11.81
C LEU A 142 -5.16 -3.76 11.44
N LEU A 143 -6.44 -3.85 11.09
CA LEU A 143 -7.25 -2.72 10.64
C LEU A 143 -7.89 -2.00 11.84
N ALA A 144 -7.85 -0.67 11.83
CA ALA A 144 -8.59 0.15 12.78
C ALA A 144 -10.12 -0.06 12.64
N GLU A 145 -10.89 0.20 13.70
CA GLU A 145 -12.35 -0.03 13.72
C GLU A 145 -13.09 0.60 12.52
N LYS A 146 -12.68 1.81 12.12
CA LYS A 146 -13.21 2.51 10.94
C LYS A 146 -12.24 2.49 9.76
N GLY A 147 -11.26 1.60 9.80
CA GLY A 147 -10.26 1.48 8.75
C GLY A 147 -10.82 0.92 7.45
N TRP A 148 -10.10 1.13 6.36
CA TRP A 148 -10.44 0.60 5.05
C TRP A 148 -9.39 -0.40 4.59
N LEU A 149 -9.85 -1.59 4.22
CA LEU A 149 -9.06 -2.58 3.50
C LEU A 149 -9.38 -2.46 2.01
N ILE A 150 -8.38 -2.10 1.22
CA ILE A 150 -8.47 -1.93 -0.23
C ILE A 150 -7.65 -3.03 -0.88
N ILE A 151 -8.31 -3.91 -1.64
CA ILE A 151 -7.64 -5.00 -2.35
C ILE A 151 -7.90 -4.86 -3.85
N GLU A 152 -6.84 -4.78 -4.64
CA GLU A 152 -6.92 -4.89 -6.08
C GLU A 152 -7.02 -6.37 -6.48
N HIS A 153 -8.04 -6.76 -7.22
CA HIS A 153 -8.24 -8.15 -7.64
C HIS A 153 -8.95 -8.25 -9.00
N LYS A 154 -8.96 -9.45 -9.58
CA LYS A 154 -9.72 -9.69 -10.82
C LYS A 154 -11.23 -9.48 -10.61
N PRO A 155 -11.96 -8.93 -11.60
CA PRO A 155 -13.40 -8.63 -11.51
C PRO A 155 -14.33 -9.83 -11.20
N GLN A 156 -13.82 -11.05 -11.32
CA GLN A 156 -14.61 -12.29 -11.16
C GLN A 156 -14.71 -12.80 -9.71
N LEU A 157 -14.04 -12.14 -8.76
CA LEU A 157 -14.09 -12.55 -7.35
C LEU A 157 -15.13 -11.71 -6.59
N VAL A 158 -16.16 -12.37 -6.05
CA VAL A 158 -17.13 -11.74 -5.15
C VAL A 158 -16.65 -11.94 -3.72
N LEU A 159 -16.24 -10.86 -3.05
CA LEU A 159 -15.92 -10.86 -1.63
C LEU A 159 -17.14 -10.40 -0.83
N ASP A 160 -17.40 -11.01 0.34
CA ASP A 160 -18.56 -10.69 1.17
C ASP A 160 -18.46 -9.25 1.72
N ARG A 161 -19.53 -8.49 1.57
CA ARG A 161 -19.57 -7.01 1.71
C ARG A 161 -19.51 -6.47 3.14
N LYS A 162 -19.39 -7.31 4.16
CA LYS A 162 -19.54 -6.83 5.55
C LYS A 162 -18.38 -6.00 6.11
N SER A 163 -17.23 -5.96 5.44
CA SER A 163 -16.05 -5.24 5.94
C SER A 163 -15.05 -4.77 4.87
N THR A 164 -15.33 -4.95 3.59
CA THR A 164 -14.40 -4.60 2.51
C THR A 164 -15.06 -3.69 1.50
N ARG A 165 -14.49 -2.52 1.25
CA ARG A 165 -14.82 -1.75 0.04
C ARG A 165 -13.88 -2.19 -1.07
N LEU A 166 -14.45 -2.84 -2.06
CA LEU A 166 -13.78 -3.26 -3.28
C LEU A 166 -13.94 -2.17 -4.32
N ASN A 167 -12.83 -1.73 -4.88
CA ASN A 167 -12.85 -0.96 -6.12
C ASN A 167 -12.45 -1.88 -7.26
N SER A 168 -13.38 -2.11 -8.16
CA SER A 168 -13.16 -2.71 -9.48
C SER A 168 -12.59 -1.67 -10.44
#